data_8945c7123b28add6d045c83064b6991a
#
_entry.id   8945c7123b28add6d045c83064b6991a
#
_cell.length_a   1.000
_cell.length_b   1.000
_cell.length_c   1.000
_cell.angle_alpha   90.00
_cell.angle_beta   90.00
_cell.angle_gamma   90.00
#
_symmetry.space_group_name_H-M   'P 1'
#
loop_
_entity.id
_entity.type
_entity.pdbx_description
1 polymer ?
#
loop_
_entity_poly.entity_id
_entity_poly.type
_entity_poly.pdbx_seq_one_letter_code
_entity_poly.pdbx_strand_id
1 'polypeptide(L)'
;MKYKYEFLYDSRQDYLWDEYQDYIARKPMTAYERRLVRNWVKEGNSVYGCTQSRYYGESAYPMEFLEVYRSDRAIDKELQGKTPQEREAYLKDLLRYQEETAEEKEFREAKAKTPELVNAHIRKLERELFQTWAFIMGEGLCSEALEYVNEHKDEETPFEW
;
A
#
# COMPACT_ATOMS: atom_id res chain seq x y z
N MET A 1 14.99 9.37 15.26
CA MET A 1 13.87 10.03 14.54
C MET A 1 12.65 9.94 15.44
N LYS A 2 12.04 11.06 15.82
CA LYS A 2 10.80 11.04 16.63
C LYS A 2 9.62 10.72 15.71
N TYR A 3 8.75 9.85 16.17
CA TYR A 3 7.52 9.52 15.42
C TYR A 3 6.54 10.71 15.45
N LYS A 4 5.72 10.85 14.41
CA LYS A 4 4.80 11.98 14.26
C LYS A 4 3.88 12.18 15.47
N TYR A 5 3.43 11.11 16.12
CA TYR A 5 2.56 11.17 17.29
C TYR A 5 3.28 11.68 18.56
N GLU A 6 4.61 11.57 18.66
CA GLU A 6 5.38 12.09 19.80
C GLU A 6 5.32 13.62 19.94
N PHE A 7 4.90 14.31 18.86
CA PHE A 7 4.73 15.76 18.85
C PHE A 7 3.29 16.21 19.14
N LEU A 8 2.31 15.32 18.98
CA LEU A 8 0.89 15.64 19.05
C LEU A 8 0.19 15.03 20.28
N TYR A 9 0.79 13.96 20.83
CA TYR A 9 0.18 13.17 21.91
C TYR A 9 1.18 12.96 23.03
N ASP A 10 0.69 12.99 24.27
CA ASP A 10 1.50 12.78 25.46
C ASP A 10 1.98 11.33 25.55
N SER A 11 1.22 10.41 25.00
CA SER A 11 1.57 9.00 24.93
C SER A 11 1.13 8.33 23.62
N ARG A 12 1.74 7.16 23.32
CA ARG A 12 1.27 6.31 22.23
C ARG A 12 -0.18 5.89 22.42
N GLN A 13 -0.61 5.69 23.65
CA GLN A 13 -1.97 5.27 23.96
C GLN A 13 -3.00 6.38 23.63
N ASP A 14 -2.66 7.64 23.84
CA ASP A 14 -3.53 8.77 23.46
C ASP A 14 -3.69 8.85 21.95
N TYR A 15 -2.60 8.66 21.21
CA TYR A 15 -2.64 8.55 19.74
C TYR A 15 -3.57 7.41 19.26
N LEU A 16 -3.45 6.22 19.86
CA LEU A 16 -4.27 5.06 19.50
C LEU A 16 -5.77 5.30 19.85
N TRP A 17 -6.04 6.01 20.91
CA TRP A 17 -7.42 6.40 21.28
C TRP A 17 -8.02 7.42 20.32
N ASP A 18 -7.26 8.38 19.87
CA ASP A 18 -7.71 9.36 18.89
C ASP A 18 -7.96 8.69 17.53
N GLU A 19 -7.05 7.84 17.08
CA GLU A 19 -7.23 6.98 15.90
C GLU A 19 -8.50 6.11 16.01
N TYR A 20 -8.76 5.53 17.18
CA TYR A 20 -9.96 4.76 17.44
C TYR A 20 -11.24 5.60 17.34
N GLN A 21 -11.27 6.80 17.91
CA GLN A 21 -12.42 7.69 17.84
C GLN A 21 -12.76 8.08 16.39
N ASP A 22 -11.76 8.45 15.64
CA ASP A 22 -11.89 8.73 14.21
C ASP A 22 -12.41 7.52 13.43
N TYR A 23 -11.89 6.35 13.72
CA TYR A 23 -12.26 5.11 13.08
C TYR A 23 -13.71 4.74 13.30
N ILE A 24 -14.20 4.77 14.55
CA ILE A 24 -15.58 4.45 14.88
C ILE A 24 -16.58 5.51 14.39
N ALA A 25 -16.13 6.75 14.17
CA ALA A 25 -16.96 7.80 13.62
C ALA A 25 -17.20 7.61 12.11
N ARG A 26 -16.24 7.04 11.38
CA ARG A 26 -16.28 6.91 9.92
C ARG A 26 -16.78 5.54 9.46
N LYS A 27 -16.57 4.49 10.24
CA LYS A 27 -16.84 3.12 9.82
C LYS A 27 -18.07 2.54 10.51
N PRO A 28 -19.10 2.14 9.75
CA PRO A 28 -20.27 1.48 10.32
C PRO A 28 -19.87 0.11 10.90
N MET A 29 -20.25 -0.13 12.15
CA MET A 29 -19.96 -1.37 12.86
C MET A 29 -21.05 -1.68 13.89
N THR A 30 -21.22 -2.96 14.17
CA THR A 30 -22.10 -3.44 15.23
C THR A 30 -21.54 -3.10 16.62
N ALA A 31 -22.39 -3.13 17.65
CA ALA A 31 -21.95 -2.94 19.03
C ALA A 31 -20.90 -3.97 19.47
N TYR A 32 -20.99 -5.19 18.94
CA TYR A 32 -20.01 -6.22 19.20
C TYR A 32 -18.66 -5.92 18.55
N GLU A 33 -18.63 -5.53 17.28
CA GLU A 33 -17.43 -5.15 16.55
C GLU A 33 -16.75 -3.94 17.22
N ARG A 34 -17.53 -2.94 17.63
CA ARG A 34 -17.01 -1.77 18.37
C ARG A 34 -16.29 -2.19 19.65
N ARG A 35 -16.82 -3.16 20.37
CA ARG A 35 -16.18 -3.72 21.58
C ARG A 35 -14.87 -4.43 21.24
N LEU A 36 -14.83 -5.20 20.15
CA LEU A 36 -13.60 -5.87 19.71
C LEU A 36 -12.50 -4.87 19.33
N VAL A 37 -12.83 -3.90 18.50
CA VAL A 37 -11.90 -2.82 18.11
C VAL A 37 -11.38 -2.08 19.34
N ARG A 38 -12.27 -1.75 20.29
CA ARG A 38 -11.88 -1.10 21.55
C ARG A 38 -10.90 -1.94 22.37
N ASN A 39 -11.11 -3.24 22.45
CA ASN A 39 -10.19 -4.14 23.18
C ASN A 39 -8.84 -4.20 22.48
N TRP A 40 -8.83 -4.32 21.16
CA TRP A 40 -7.63 -4.29 20.34
C TRP A 40 -6.76 -3.04 20.58
N VAL A 41 -7.40 -1.88 20.62
CA VAL A 41 -6.72 -0.61 20.92
C VAL A 41 -6.24 -0.53 22.38
N LYS A 42 -7.01 -1.08 23.34
CA LYS A 42 -6.57 -1.17 24.74
C LYS A 42 -5.31 -2.01 24.94
N GLU A 43 -5.12 -3.02 24.10
CA GLU A 43 -3.92 -3.86 24.07
C GLU A 43 -2.70 -3.14 23.47
N GLY A 44 -2.84 -1.88 23.08
CA GLY A 44 -1.75 -1.06 22.52
C GLY A 44 -1.57 -1.22 21.00
N ASN A 45 -2.59 -1.71 20.30
CA ASN A 45 -2.55 -1.93 18.87
C ASN A 45 -3.30 -0.82 18.10
N SER A 46 -2.76 -0.43 16.93
CA SER A 46 -3.46 0.44 16.00
C SER A 46 -4.60 -0.32 15.29
N VAL A 47 -5.67 0.36 14.94
CA VAL A 47 -6.76 -0.20 14.14
C VAL A 47 -6.32 -0.60 12.74
N TYR A 48 -5.23 -0.03 12.23
CA TYR A 48 -4.56 -0.36 10.97
C TYR A 48 -3.32 -1.25 11.16
N GLY A 49 -3.18 -1.87 12.32
CA GLY A 49 -1.98 -2.63 12.70
C GLY A 49 -2.17 -4.14 12.74
N CYS A 50 -3.22 -4.70 12.16
CA CYS A 50 -3.45 -6.13 12.18
C CYS A 50 -2.60 -6.84 11.14
N THR A 51 -1.74 -7.76 11.59
CA THR A 51 -0.86 -8.55 10.71
C THR A 51 -1.23 -10.04 10.68
N GLN A 52 -2.23 -10.44 11.44
CA GLN A 52 -2.63 -11.84 11.54
C GLN A 52 -4.08 -12.07 11.15
N SER A 53 -4.28 -13.06 10.28
CA SER A 53 -5.57 -13.68 10.00
C SER A 53 -5.55 -15.12 10.51
N ARG A 54 -6.70 -15.64 10.94
CA ARG A 54 -6.85 -17.03 11.36
C ARG A 54 -6.61 -18.01 10.21
N TYR A 55 -6.95 -17.63 9.01
CA TYR A 55 -6.89 -18.47 7.82
C TYR A 55 -5.73 -18.17 6.90
N TYR A 56 -5.37 -16.90 6.78
CA TYR A 56 -4.31 -16.44 5.89
C TYR A 56 -2.93 -16.34 6.56
N GLY A 57 -2.88 -16.56 7.90
CA GLY A 57 -1.65 -16.45 8.64
C GLY A 57 -1.13 -15.02 8.77
N GLU A 58 0.19 -14.88 8.82
CA GLU A 58 0.85 -13.60 9.05
C GLU A 58 1.07 -12.86 7.73
N SER A 59 0.67 -11.59 7.70
CA SER A 59 0.87 -10.69 6.56
C SER A 59 2.11 -9.82 6.78
N ALA A 60 2.91 -9.64 5.72
CA ALA A 60 4.04 -8.71 5.72
C ALA A 60 3.62 -7.23 5.87
N TYR A 61 2.36 -6.90 5.56
CA TYR A 61 1.81 -5.55 5.66
C TYR A 61 0.65 -5.52 6.64
N PRO A 62 0.62 -4.53 7.56
CA PRO A 62 -0.50 -4.36 8.47
C PRO A 62 -1.78 -4.01 7.69
N MET A 63 -2.86 -4.64 8.12
CA MET A 63 -4.20 -4.46 7.55
C MET A 63 -5.13 -3.83 8.59
N GLU A 64 -6.28 -3.41 8.14
CA GLU A 64 -7.33 -2.93 9.01
C GLU A 64 -7.93 -4.08 9.84
N PHE A 65 -7.89 -3.95 11.18
CA PHE A 65 -8.34 -4.99 12.10
C PHE A 65 -9.74 -5.51 11.79
N LEU A 66 -10.70 -4.59 11.55
CA LEU A 66 -12.08 -4.96 11.34
C LEU A 66 -12.29 -5.69 9.99
N GLU A 67 -11.52 -5.37 8.98
CA GLU A 67 -11.57 -6.06 7.68
C GLU A 67 -11.07 -7.49 7.80
N VAL A 68 -9.93 -7.67 8.48
CA VAL A 68 -9.40 -9.02 8.77
C VAL A 68 -10.40 -9.83 9.59
N TYR A 69 -10.96 -9.23 10.64
CA TYR A 69 -11.96 -9.88 11.47
C TYR A 69 -13.22 -10.28 10.69
N ARG A 70 -13.72 -9.41 9.82
CA ARG A 70 -14.91 -9.69 8.99
C ARG A 70 -14.62 -10.76 7.94
N SER A 71 -13.44 -10.75 7.35
CA SER A 71 -12.98 -11.78 6.42
C SER A 71 -12.93 -13.16 7.10
N ASP A 72 -12.28 -13.24 8.25
CA ASP A 72 -12.19 -14.48 9.02
C ASP A 72 -13.60 -15.01 9.42
N ARG A 73 -14.50 -14.11 9.82
CA ARG A 73 -15.88 -14.49 10.12
C ARG A 73 -16.68 -14.94 8.91
N ALA A 74 -16.42 -14.38 7.74
CA ALA A 74 -17.04 -14.82 6.50
C ALA A 74 -16.62 -16.27 6.18
N ILE A 75 -15.33 -16.56 6.33
CA ILE A 75 -14.79 -17.92 6.16
C ILE A 75 -15.37 -18.88 7.21
N ASP A 76 -15.43 -18.48 8.48
CA ASP A 76 -16.09 -19.28 9.54
C ASP A 76 -17.52 -19.68 9.12
N LYS A 77 -18.27 -18.73 8.58
CA LYS A 77 -19.63 -18.94 8.13
C LYS A 77 -19.71 -19.92 6.95
N GLU A 78 -18.81 -19.82 5.99
CA GLU A 78 -18.71 -20.74 4.87
C GLU A 78 -18.32 -22.16 5.28
N LEU A 79 -17.51 -22.28 6.35
CA LEU A 79 -17.10 -23.56 6.91
C LEU A 79 -18.17 -24.19 7.80
N GLN A 80 -19.18 -23.42 8.20
CA GLN A 80 -20.24 -23.89 9.07
C GLN A 80 -21.11 -24.95 8.36
N GLY A 81 -21.26 -26.14 8.96
CA GLY A 81 -22.03 -27.25 8.39
C GLY A 81 -21.28 -28.12 7.38
N LYS A 82 -20.04 -27.77 7.01
CA LYS A 82 -19.22 -28.63 6.14
C LYS A 82 -18.57 -29.76 6.91
N THR A 83 -18.42 -30.91 6.25
CA THR A 83 -17.64 -32.04 6.76
C THR A 83 -16.13 -31.69 6.84
N PRO A 84 -15.32 -32.43 7.60
CA PRO A 84 -13.90 -32.22 7.69
C PRO A 84 -13.21 -32.21 6.32
N GLN A 85 -13.58 -33.10 5.40
CA GLN A 85 -13.01 -33.19 4.05
C GLN A 85 -13.40 -31.98 3.19
N GLU A 86 -14.66 -31.53 3.26
CA GLU A 86 -15.12 -30.34 2.53
C GLU A 86 -14.46 -29.05 3.07
N ARG A 87 -14.18 -28.99 4.38
CA ARG A 87 -13.42 -27.87 4.97
C ARG A 87 -11.99 -27.83 4.48
N GLU A 88 -11.33 -28.99 4.44
CA GLU A 88 -9.98 -29.10 3.95
C GLU A 88 -9.88 -28.71 2.46
N ALA A 89 -10.82 -29.20 1.63
CA ALA A 89 -10.89 -28.82 0.22
C ALA A 89 -11.09 -27.31 0.04
N TYR A 90 -12.04 -26.71 0.78
CA TYR A 90 -12.30 -25.27 0.73
C TYR A 90 -11.08 -24.43 1.14
N LEU A 91 -10.41 -24.80 2.23
CA LEU A 91 -9.21 -24.09 2.69
C LEU A 91 -8.04 -24.26 1.72
N LYS A 92 -7.91 -25.41 1.09
CA LYS A 92 -6.89 -25.66 0.06
C LYS A 92 -7.12 -24.79 -1.18
N ASP A 93 -8.36 -24.65 -1.64
CA ASP A 93 -8.71 -23.76 -2.74
C ASP A 93 -8.44 -22.29 -2.40
N LEU A 94 -8.75 -21.87 -1.16
CA LEU A 94 -8.49 -20.54 -0.66
C LEU A 94 -6.99 -20.20 -0.65
N LEU A 95 -6.15 -21.14 -0.17
CA LEU A 95 -4.69 -20.98 -0.16
C LEU A 95 -4.10 -21.01 -1.56
N ARG A 96 -4.64 -21.85 -2.45
CA ARG A 96 -4.24 -21.88 -3.86
C ARG A 96 -4.46 -20.54 -4.55
N TYR A 97 -5.59 -19.88 -4.27
CA TYR A 97 -5.85 -18.54 -4.78
C TYR A 97 -4.81 -17.50 -4.29
N GLN A 98 -4.32 -17.66 -3.05
CA GLN A 98 -3.24 -16.83 -2.54
C GLN A 98 -1.88 -17.10 -3.18
N GLU A 99 -1.58 -18.38 -3.47
CA GLU A 99 -0.36 -18.76 -4.18
C GLU A 99 -0.34 -18.20 -5.60
N GLU A 100 -1.46 -18.26 -6.33
CA GLU A 100 -1.61 -17.64 -7.66
C GLU A 100 -1.42 -16.11 -7.59
N THR A 101 -1.91 -15.47 -6.55
CA THR A 101 -1.71 -14.02 -6.33
C THR A 101 -0.25 -13.70 -5.93
N ALA A 102 0.44 -14.62 -5.25
CA ALA A 102 1.86 -14.49 -4.93
C ALA A 102 2.74 -14.63 -6.19
N GLU A 103 2.40 -15.55 -7.10
CA GLU A 103 3.04 -15.68 -8.42
C GLU A 103 2.84 -14.44 -9.29
N GLU A 104 1.63 -13.86 -9.29
CA GLU A 104 1.36 -12.58 -9.95
C GLU A 104 2.16 -11.42 -9.34
N LYS A 105 2.37 -11.46 -8.01
CA LYS A 105 3.22 -10.51 -7.30
C LYS A 105 4.69 -10.71 -7.66
N GLU A 106 5.15 -11.95 -7.70
CA GLU A 106 6.51 -12.31 -8.10
C GLU A 106 6.76 -11.96 -9.58
N PHE A 107 5.76 -12.17 -10.46
CA PHE A 107 5.80 -11.70 -11.85
C PHE A 107 5.82 -10.17 -11.95
N ARG A 108 5.03 -9.47 -11.13
CA ARG A 108 5.10 -8.00 -10.99
C ARG A 108 6.44 -7.54 -10.44
N GLU A 109 7.01 -8.24 -9.46
CA GLU A 109 8.33 -7.92 -8.92
C GLU A 109 9.46 -8.26 -9.90
N ALA A 110 9.34 -9.33 -10.68
CA ALA A 110 10.27 -9.65 -11.78
C ALA A 110 10.15 -8.62 -12.92
N LYS A 111 8.94 -8.22 -13.26
CA LYS A 111 8.67 -7.11 -14.19
C LYS A 111 9.09 -5.76 -13.61
N ALA A 112 9.09 -5.60 -12.28
CA ALA A 112 9.56 -4.44 -11.54
C ALA A 112 11.09 -4.41 -11.35
N LYS A 113 11.82 -5.50 -11.57
CA LYS A 113 13.29 -5.47 -11.68
C LYS A 113 13.78 -4.85 -13.00
N THR A 114 12.94 -4.82 -14.02
CA THR A 114 13.14 -4.00 -15.23
C THR A 114 13.13 -2.48 -14.91
N PRO A 115 12.33 -1.95 -13.94
CA PRO A 115 12.41 -0.53 -13.54
C PRO A 115 13.69 -0.10 -12.86
N GLU A 116 14.52 -0.97 -12.30
CA GLU A 116 15.81 -0.50 -11.77
C GLU A 116 16.71 0.01 -12.89
N LEU A 117 16.73 -0.69 -14.02
CA LEU A 117 17.45 -0.24 -15.23
C LEU A 117 16.73 0.96 -15.87
N VAL A 118 15.42 0.93 -15.96
CA VAL A 118 14.60 2.05 -16.48
C VAL A 118 14.71 3.25 -15.55
N ASN A 119 14.58 3.08 -14.24
CA ASN A 119 14.75 4.17 -13.26
C ASN A 119 16.19 4.72 -13.23
N ALA A 120 17.19 3.87 -13.40
CA ALA A 120 18.58 4.32 -13.54
C ALA A 120 18.76 5.15 -14.82
N HIS A 121 18.13 4.75 -15.92
CA HIS A 121 18.14 5.48 -17.17
C HIS A 121 17.36 6.79 -17.07
N ILE A 122 16.15 6.78 -16.47
CA ILE A 122 15.38 8.00 -16.18
C ILE A 122 16.17 8.97 -15.33
N ARG A 123 16.79 8.54 -14.23
CA ARG A 123 17.65 9.40 -13.39
C ARG A 123 18.85 9.96 -14.12
N LYS A 124 19.38 9.21 -15.10
CA LYS A 124 20.46 9.70 -15.96
C LYS A 124 19.93 10.81 -16.87
N LEU A 125 18.80 10.59 -17.54
CA LEU A 125 18.14 11.58 -18.40
C LEU A 125 17.71 12.83 -17.64
N GLU A 126 17.15 12.69 -16.45
CA GLU A 126 16.80 13.81 -15.57
C GLU A 126 18.04 14.64 -15.20
N ARG A 127 19.17 14.00 -14.94
CA ARG A 127 20.44 14.67 -14.64
C ARG A 127 20.98 15.42 -15.87
N GLU A 128 20.95 14.80 -17.03
CA GLU A 128 21.35 15.41 -18.30
C GLU A 128 20.45 16.59 -18.64
N LEU A 129 19.15 16.44 -18.46
CA LEU A 129 18.16 17.51 -18.63
C LEU A 129 18.44 18.68 -17.67
N PHE A 130 18.68 18.39 -16.39
CA PHE A 130 19.01 19.41 -15.41
C PHE A 130 20.28 20.14 -15.76
N GLN A 131 21.34 19.45 -16.22
CA GLN A 131 22.58 20.04 -16.64
C GLN A 131 22.39 20.94 -17.89
N THR A 132 21.56 20.47 -18.84
CA THR A 132 21.21 21.24 -20.03
C THR A 132 20.47 22.52 -19.67
N TRP A 133 19.47 22.44 -18.79
CA TRP A 133 18.73 23.60 -18.28
C TRP A 133 19.62 24.57 -17.50
N ALA A 134 20.51 24.05 -16.66
CA ALA A 134 21.49 24.89 -15.93
C ALA A 134 22.39 25.63 -16.87
N PHE A 135 22.84 25.01 -17.96
CA PHE A 135 23.62 25.65 -19.02
C PHE A 135 22.79 26.73 -19.73
N ILE A 136 21.58 26.42 -20.20
CA ILE A 136 20.66 27.35 -20.86
C ILE A 136 20.39 28.57 -19.98
N MET A 137 20.18 28.37 -18.69
CA MET A 137 19.99 29.46 -17.72
C MET A 137 21.27 30.30 -17.53
N GLY A 138 22.42 29.63 -17.47
CA GLY A 138 23.70 30.26 -17.30
C GLY A 138 24.07 31.16 -18.49
N GLU A 139 23.71 30.76 -19.72
CA GLU A 139 23.92 31.51 -20.96
C GLU A 139 22.81 32.53 -21.25
N GLY A 140 21.77 32.63 -20.44
CA GLY A 140 20.66 33.56 -20.65
C GLY A 140 19.69 33.19 -21.78
N LEU A 141 19.72 31.94 -22.25
CA LEU A 141 18.94 31.44 -23.40
C LEU A 141 17.58 30.90 -23.05
N CYS A 142 17.05 31.20 -21.85
CA CYS A 142 15.78 30.62 -21.36
C CYS A 142 14.59 30.96 -22.26
N SER A 143 14.52 32.16 -22.80
CA SER A 143 13.38 32.59 -23.65
C SER A 143 13.38 31.86 -24.97
N GLU A 144 14.54 31.77 -25.63
CA GLU A 144 14.70 31.07 -26.90
C GLU A 144 14.47 29.56 -26.75
N ALA A 145 14.92 28.94 -25.63
CA ALA A 145 14.68 27.53 -25.35
C ALA A 145 13.19 27.24 -25.14
N LEU A 146 12.45 28.08 -24.42
CA LEU A 146 11.02 27.95 -24.20
C LEU A 146 10.23 28.13 -25.48
N GLU A 147 10.61 29.09 -26.33
CA GLU A 147 10.01 29.33 -27.64
C GLU A 147 10.21 28.11 -28.55
N TYR A 148 11.41 27.58 -28.63
CA TYR A 148 11.76 26.38 -29.38
C TYR A 148 10.92 25.15 -28.91
N VAL A 149 10.83 24.90 -27.60
CA VAL A 149 10.04 23.79 -27.04
C VAL A 149 8.54 23.94 -27.37
N ASN A 150 8.01 25.16 -27.31
CA ASN A 150 6.62 25.42 -27.64
C ASN A 150 6.32 25.24 -29.14
N GLU A 151 7.24 25.56 -30.02
CA GLU A 151 7.08 25.35 -31.46
C GLU A 151 7.14 23.87 -31.85
N HIS A 152 7.92 23.05 -31.14
CA HIS A 152 8.18 21.65 -31.48
C HIS A 152 7.51 20.64 -30.53
N LYS A 153 6.57 21.09 -29.67
CA LYS A 153 5.92 20.25 -28.66
C LYS A 153 5.10 19.08 -29.25
N ASP A 154 4.64 19.21 -30.49
CA ASP A 154 3.81 18.21 -31.19
C ASP A 154 4.65 17.33 -32.14
N GLU A 155 5.97 17.53 -32.20
CA GLU A 155 6.85 16.67 -32.97
C GLU A 155 7.08 15.34 -32.20
N GLU A 156 6.85 14.23 -32.92
CA GLU A 156 7.17 12.90 -32.36
C GLU A 156 8.67 12.83 -32.06
N THR A 157 9.01 12.39 -30.87
CA THR A 157 10.42 12.20 -30.50
C THR A 157 11.04 11.13 -31.42
N PRO A 158 12.22 11.38 -32.02
CA PRO A 158 12.83 10.46 -32.97
C PRO A 158 13.38 9.16 -32.34
N PHE A 159 13.02 8.86 -31.10
CA PHE A 159 13.46 7.68 -30.40
C PHE A 159 12.38 6.60 -30.47
N GLU A 160 12.57 5.61 -31.34
CA GLU A 160 11.92 4.31 -31.20
C GLU A 160 12.51 3.59 -29.96
N TRP A 161 11.63 3.17 -29.07
CA TRP A 161 11.99 2.43 -27.85
C TRP A 161 12.05 0.93 -28.09
#